data_e4c2457b3d50e595318b9abf5a0afdd7
#
_entry.id   e4c2457b3d50e595318b9abf5a0afdd7
#
_cell.length_a   1.000
_cell.length_b   1.000
_cell.length_c   1.000
_cell.angle_alpha   90.00
_cell.angle_beta   90.00
_cell.angle_gamma   90.00
#
_symmetry.space_group_name_H-M   'P 1'
#
loop_
_entity.id
_entity.type
_entity.pdbx_description
1 polymer ?
#
loop_
_entity_poly.entity_id
_entity_poly.type
_entity_poly.pdbx_seq_one_letter_code
_entity_poly.pdbx_strand_id
1 'polypeptide(L)'
;DDFLLMRMVSDMDRDLIPDSHDDLPMLGNQWEDSDSDGFGDNSLGPLSDECPSSFGLSTYDRNGCDDYDEDGWSDITDDCVNDDGTSWWGYYGCDDYDQDGWADNDATFVDGDRYPTNWKQALDSDRDSFGDNHGPDCCDVTVLGSVESSVPDLFPYNRMQWEDNDNDGYGDNYSDIEFGDKCFWIQGFSWRDRLGCVDTDGDGASDPSDIGTSKEWTEEDGADWWPNDGTQWADSDEDGYGDNSSDGATLPDKFPTNPSAANDTDNDGYPNNWTALDNGTNRAGLMLDRCPHEAGTSTSSVDSAGLLVSYYGCT
;
A
#
# COMPACT_ATOMS: atom_id res chain seq x y z
N ASP A 1 53.60 -1.80 73.18
CA ASP A 1 52.78 -2.65 72.25
C ASP A 1 51.62 -1.78 71.75
N ASP A 2 51.87 -1.01 70.73
CA ASP A 2 50.84 -0.26 70.03
C ASP A 2 50.09 -1.22 69.09
N PHE A 3 48.98 -1.76 69.57
CA PHE A 3 47.97 -2.37 68.70
C PHE A 3 47.28 -1.27 67.97
N LEU A 4 47.69 -1.05 66.72
CA LEU A 4 46.92 -0.29 65.69
C LEU A 4 45.58 -1.00 65.52
N LEU A 5 44.52 -0.51 66.18
CA LEU A 5 43.16 -0.81 65.82
C LEU A 5 42.93 -0.31 64.42
N MET A 6 43.11 -1.17 63.40
CA MET A 6 42.52 -0.96 62.11
C MET A 6 41.01 -0.90 62.31
N ARG A 7 40.43 0.27 62.37
CA ARG A 7 39.00 0.42 62.15
C ARG A 7 38.74 -0.16 60.76
N MET A 8 38.08 -1.30 60.70
CA MET A 8 37.49 -1.73 59.46
C MET A 8 36.49 -0.65 59.07
N VAL A 9 36.86 0.15 58.12
CA VAL A 9 35.94 1.11 57.53
C VAL A 9 35.06 0.29 56.59
N SER A 10 33.77 0.38 56.72
CA SER A 10 32.80 -0.29 55.84
C SER A 10 32.95 0.31 54.43
N ASP A 11 32.98 -0.53 53.43
CA ASP A 11 33.01 -0.25 52.02
C ASP A 11 32.21 -1.37 51.38
N MET A 12 30.91 -1.11 51.15
CA MET A 12 29.92 -2.12 50.85
C MET A 12 29.97 -2.59 49.41
N ASP A 13 30.20 -1.70 48.47
CA ASP A 13 30.29 -1.99 47.06
C ASP A 13 31.72 -2.21 46.55
N ARG A 14 32.73 -1.92 47.41
CA ARG A 14 34.15 -2.17 47.19
C ARG A 14 34.77 -1.32 46.08
N ASP A 15 34.33 -0.10 45.98
CA ASP A 15 34.88 0.89 45.03
C ASP A 15 36.10 1.64 45.61
N LEU A 16 36.48 1.37 46.85
CA LEU A 16 37.57 1.94 47.64
C LEU A 16 37.24 3.28 48.30
N ILE A 17 36.01 3.72 48.23
CA ILE A 17 35.51 4.86 49.00
C ILE A 17 34.75 4.28 50.22
N PRO A 18 35.08 4.71 51.43
CA PRO A 18 34.36 4.21 52.63
C PRO A 18 32.90 4.72 52.65
N ASP A 19 31.95 3.85 53.06
CA ASP A 19 30.52 4.19 53.20
C ASP A 19 30.23 5.51 53.95
N SER A 20 31.16 5.98 54.77
CA SER A 20 31.00 7.25 55.49
C SER A 20 31.36 8.50 54.67
N HIS A 21 31.87 8.30 53.46
CA HIS A 21 32.27 9.34 52.50
C HIS A 21 31.75 9.01 51.11
N ASP A 22 30.80 8.13 51.02
CA ASP A 22 30.16 7.65 49.84
C ASP A 22 28.67 7.91 49.98
N ASP A 23 28.14 8.76 49.09
CA ASP A 23 26.73 9.12 49.07
C ASP A 23 25.87 7.98 48.51
N LEU A 24 26.49 7.06 47.73
CA LEU A 24 25.84 5.92 47.08
C LEU A 24 26.53 4.57 47.40
N PRO A 25 26.61 4.13 48.70
CA PRO A 25 27.47 3.06 49.15
C PRO A 25 27.08 1.64 48.67
N MET A 26 26.16 1.50 47.76
CA MET A 26 25.76 0.26 47.08
C MET A 26 26.06 0.27 45.58
N LEU A 27 26.53 1.39 45.02
CA LEU A 27 26.75 1.60 43.62
C LEU A 27 28.25 1.84 43.31
N GLY A 28 28.98 0.78 43.13
CA GLY A 28 30.41 0.87 42.78
C GLY A 28 30.66 1.75 41.56
N ASN A 29 31.62 2.66 41.70
CA ASN A 29 31.94 3.76 40.80
C ASN A 29 30.97 4.97 40.83
N GLN A 30 30.11 5.07 41.83
CA GLN A 30 29.34 6.28 42.15
C GLN A 30 29.57 6.58 43.64
N TRP A 31 30.11 7.75 43.97
CA TRP A 31 30.45 8.13 45.38
C TRP A 31 30.01 9.56 45.74
N GLU A 32 29.56 10.32 44.78
CA GLU A 32 29.07 11.68 44.95
C GLU A 32 27.70 11.81 44.29
N ASP A 33 26.75 12.40 45.01
CA ASP A 33 25.38 12.67 44.63
C ASP A 33 25.05 14.10 45.13
N SER A 34 25.30 15.08 44.29
CA SER A 34 25.35 16.50 44.67
C SER A 34 23.97 17.08 45.06
N ASP A 35 22.89 16.57 44.48
CA ASP A 35 21.53 17.04 44.74
C ASP A 35 20.67 16.06 45.54
N SER A 36 21.22 14.87 45.78
CA SER A 36 20.65 13.86 46.65
C SER A 36 19.38 13.20 46.11
N ASP A 37 19.31 12.94 44.83
CA ASP A 37 18.19 12.29 44.14
C ASP A 37 18.38 10.76 44.01
N GLY A 38 19.58 10.25 44.28
CA GLY A 38 19.89 8.83 44.21
C GLY A 38 20.59 8.40 42.92
N PHE A 39 20.88 9.32 42.03
CA PHE A 39 21.74 9.13 40.86
C PHE A 39 23.12 9.76 41.13
N GLY A 40 24.16 9.16 40.59
CA GLY A 40 25.53 9.59 40.92
C GLY A 40 26.15 10.51 39.87
N ASP A 41 26.95 11.48 40.34
CA ASP A 41 27.59 12.50 39.51
C ASP A 41 28.63 11.95 38.52
N ASN A 42 29.09 10.72 38.70
CA ASN A 42 30.05 10.15 37.76
C ASN A 42 29.37 9.69 36.46
N SER A 43 29.52 10.47 35.41
CA SER A 43 28.92 10.22 34.09
C SER A 43 29.37 8.91 33.40
N LEU A 44 30.37 8.21 33.95
CA LEU A 44 30.85 6.92 33.46
C LEU A 44 30.39 5.74 34.33
N GLY A 45 29.73 6.02 35.44
CA GLY A 45 29.19 5.02 36.37
C GLY A 45 27.83 4.54 35.97
N PRO A 46 27.34 3.45 36.59
CA PRO A 46 25.96 3.03 36.48
C PRO A 46 25.05 4.04 37.13
N LEU A 47 23.83 4.25 36.60
CA LEU A 47 22.89 5.24 37.07
C LEU A 47 23.52 6.64 37.18
N SER A 48 24.29 7.04 36.15
CA SER A 48 24.87 8.37 36.09
C SER A 48 23.75 9.41 36.01
N ASP A 49 23.89 10.47 36.81
CA ASP A 49 23.03 11.62 36.78
C ASP A 49 23.38 12.52 35.59
N GLU A 50 22.36 12.88 34.81
CA GLU A 50 22.51 13.83 33.70
C GLU A 50 22.19 15.27 34.12
N CYS A 51 21.66 15.47 35.32
CA CYS A 51 21.31 16.75 35.89
C CYS A 51 21.91 16.98 37.31
N PRO A 52 23.24 16.77 37.55
CA PRO A 52 23.86 16.63 38.87
C PRO A 52 23.76 17.83 39.82
N SER A 53 22.93 18.79 39.58
CA SER A 53 22.68 19.97 40.42
C SER A 53 21.21 20.30 40.56
N SER A 54 20.34 19.47 40.03
CA SER A 54 18.88 19.66 40.07
C SER A 54 18.23 18.31 40.37
N PHE A 55 17.80 18.13 41.60
CA PHE A 55 17.10 16.92 42.06
C PHE A 55 15.99 16.50 41.05
N GLY A 56 16.02 15.27 40.57
CA GLY A 56 15.03 14.74 39.65
C GLY A 56 14.82 13.22 39.79
N LEU A 57 13.71 12.73 39.26
CA LEU A 57 13.32 11.31 39.37
C LEU A 57 13.23 10.58 38.04
N SER A 58 13.51 11.25 36.94
CA SER A 58 13.43 10.64 35.61
C SER A 58 14.39 9.47 35.44
N THR A 59 13.94 8.43 34.74
CA THR A 59 14.65 7.15 34.59
C THR A 59 14.65 6.59 33.18
N TYR A 60 13.80 7.09 32.29
CA TYR A 60 13.65 6.50 30.95
C TYR A 60 14.55 7.14 29.90
N ASP A 61 14.78 8.44 30.00
CA ASP A 61 15.58 9.18 29.01
C ASP A 61 16.85 9.78 29.63
N ARG A 62 16.72 10.57 30.67
CA ARG A 62 17.77 11.31 31.33
C ARG A 62 17.69 11.10 32.83
N ASN A 63 18.50 10.19 33.35
CA ASN A 63 18.48 9.88 34.79
C ASN A 63 18.74 11.13 35.64
N GLY A 64 17.98 11.27 36.72
CA GLY A 64 18.20 12.33 37.71
C GLY A 64 17.79 13.73 37.26
N CYS A 65 17.01 13.87 36.20
CA CYS A 65 16.50 15.17 35.77
C CYS A 65 15.07 15.42 36.33
N ASP A 66 14.66 16.70 36.30
CA ASP A 66 13.33 17.11 36.71
C ASP A 66 12.27 16.26 35.98
N ASP A 67 11.33 15.71 36.75
CA ASP A 67 10.22 14.86 36.34
C ASP A 67 9.05 15.22 37.26
N TYR A 68 8.12 16.01 36.75
CA TYR A 68 7.12 16.70 37.57
C TYR A 68 5.97 15.77 38.01
N ASP A 69 5.57 14.83 37.16
CA ASP A 69 4.47 13.90 37.43
C ASP A 69 4.94 12.50 37.84
N GLU A 70 6.28 12.30 37.86
CA GLU A 70 6.94 11.07 38.33
C GLU A 70 6.64 9.85 37.44
N ASP A 71 6.41 10.04 36.13
CA ASP A 71 6.16 8.94 35.18
C ASP A 71 7.44 8.28 34.67
N GLY A 72 8.58 8.93 34.89
CA GLY A 72 9.91 8.44 34.52
C GLY A 72 10.52 9.15 33.31
N TRP A 73 9.78 9.95 32.59
CA TRP A 73 10.30 10.84 31.56
C TRP A 73 10.73 12.18 32.17
N SER A 74 11.78 12.78 31.66
CA SER A 74 12.17 14.11 32.13
C SER A 74 11.26 15.19 31.53
N ASP A 75 10.96 16.25 32.31
CA ASP A 75 10.15 17.40 31.86
C ASP A 75 10.54 17.98 30.49
N ILE A 76 11.77 17.74 30.04
CA ILE A 76 12.28 18.24 28.75
C ILE A 76 11.84 17.35 27.59
N THR A 77 11.70 16.07 27.81
CA THR A 77 11.40 15.07 26.78
C THR A 77 9.95 14.64 26.84
N ASP A 78 9.34 14.79 28.02
CA ASP A 78 7.95 14.52 28.24
C ASP A 78 7.04 15.51 27.50
N ASP A 79 6.12 14.95 26.72
CA ASP A 79 5.11 15.72 25.99
C ASP A 79 3.90 16.08 26.87
N CYS A 80 3.73 15.36 28.00
CA CYS A 80 2.60 15.48 28.94
C CYS A 80 3.00 15.81 30.37
N VAL A 81 3.97 16.65 30.61
CA VAL A 81 4.66 17.05 31.86
C VAL A 81 3.81 17.14 33.15
N ASN A 82 2.50 17.03 33.10
CA ASN A 82 1.63 17.10 34.27
C ASN A 82 0.73 15.89 34.44
N ASP A 83 0.85 14.91 33.54
CA ASP A 83 -0.03 13.74 33.49
C ASP A 83 0.83 12.46 33.44
N ASP A 84 0.90 11.72 34.56
CA ASP A 84 1.60 10.44 34.75
C ASP A 84 1.17 9.43 33.69
N GLY A 85 1.90 9.37 32.58
CA GLY A 85 1.59 8.59 31.39
C GLY A 85 2.54 7.43 31.13
N THR A 86 2.16 6.53 30.23
CA THR A 86 2.95 5.32 29.94
C THR A 86 3.38 5.18 28.49
N SER A 87 3.06 6.14 27.65
CA SER A 87 3.38 6.12 26.23
C SER A 87 4.88 6.29 25.97
N TRP A 88 5.39 5.58 24.93
CA TRP A 88 6.80 5.67 24.51
C TRP A 88 6.97 5.79 22.99
N TRP A 89 5.88 5.93 22.23
CA TRP A 89 5.87 6.16 20.79
C TRP A 89 5.10 7.42 20.43
N GLY A 90 5.65 8.23 19.52
CA GLY A 90 5.03 9.42 19.01
C GLY A 90 5.08 10.57 20.00
N TYR A 91 4.38 10.44 21.11
CA TYR A 91 4.41 11.33 22.27
C TYR A 91 4.85 10.54 23.48
N TYR A 92 5.74 11.12 24.30
CA TYR A 92 6.32 10.46 25.46
C TYR A 92 5.61 10.93 26.73
N GLY A 93 5.44 10.04 27.71
CA GLY A 93 4.89 10.38 29.01
C GLY A 93 3.41 10.75 28.99
N CYS A 94 2.65 10.35 28.01
CA CYS A 94 1.23 10.66 27.90
C CYS A 94 0.36 9.44 28.23
N ASP A 95 -0.94 9.66 28.47
CA ASP A 95 -1.91 8.60 28.70
C ASP A 95 -1.88 7.58 27.55
N ASP A 96 -1.80 6.30 27.93
CA ASP A 96 -1.84 5.13 27.04
C ASP A 96 -2.67 4.05 27.73
N TYR A 97 -3.95 4.03 27.42
CA TYR A 97 -4.92 3.22 28.15
C TYR A 97 -4.77 1.71 27.93
N ASP A 98 -4.42 1.28 26.71
CA ASP A 98 -4.29 -0.15 26.38
C ASP A 98 -2.85 -0.66 26.40
N GLN A 99 -1.89 0.25 26.66
CA GLN A 99 -0.47 -0.04 26.85
C GLN A 99 0.24 -0.59 25.60
N ASP A 100 -0.14 -0.10 24.44
CA ASP A 100 0.53 -0.43 23.18
C ASP A 100 1.75 0.47 22.90
N GLY A 101 1.90 1.51 23.69
CA GLY A 101 2.99 2.48 23.63
C GLY A 101 2.67 3.78 22.92
N TRP A 102 1.55 3.86 22.23
CA TRP A 102 1.08 5.09 21.63
C TRP A 102 0.23 5.88 22.61
N ALA A 103 0.43 7.20 22.64
CA ALA A 103 -0.41 8.06 23.44
C ALA A 103 -1.83 8.12 22.89
N ASP A 104 -2.82 8.08 23.77
CA ASP A 104 -4.24 8.19 23.43
C ASP A 104 -4.51 9.45 22.60
N ASN A 105 -5.26 9.29 21.52
CA ASN A 105 -5.62 10.42 20.66
C ASN A 105 -6.62 11.34 21.34
N ASP A 106 -6.21 12.55 21.60
CA ASP A 106 -7.07 13.60 22.12
C ASP A 106 -7.05 14.87 21.25
N ALA A 107 -7.62 15.96 21.74
CA ALA A 107 -7.64 17.22 21.02
C ALA A 107 -6.24 17.86 20.84
N THR A 108 -5.26 17.42 21.61
CA THR A 108 -3.87 17.91 21.62
C THR A 108 -2.99 17.06 20.70
N PHE A 109 -3.23 15.74 20.66
CA PHE A 109 -2.44 14.75 19.94
C PHE A 109 -3.21 14.19 18.75
N VAL A 110 -3.14 14.86 17.61
CA VAL A 110 -3.94 14.52 16.41
C VAL A 110 -3.46 13.23 15.74
N ASP A 111 -2.20 12.87 15.98
CA ASP A 111 -1.54 11.68 15.41
C ASP A 111 -1.24 10.63 16.51
N GLY A 112 -1.94 10.68 17.63
CA GLY A 112 -1.91 9.66 18.68
C GLY A 112 -2.70 8.41 18.31
N ASP A 113 -2.82 7.51 19.29
CA ASP A 113 -3.57 6.27 19.14
C ASP A 113 -5.03 6.53 18.79
N ARG A 114 -5.49 5.94 17.69
CA ARG A 114 -6.86 6.03 17.22
C ARG A 114 -7.77 4.97 17.83
N TYR A 115 -7.18 3.96 18.44
CA TYR A 115 -7.87 2.79 18.99
C TYR A 115 -7.51 2.58 20.47
N PRO A 116 -7.68 3.57 21.36
CA PRO A 116 -7.13 3.58 22.72
C PRO A 116 -7.65 2.49 23.65
N THR A 117 -8.28 1.47 23.15
CA THR A 117 -8.73 0.28 23.87
C THR A 117 -8.32 -1.00 23.16
N ASN A 118 -7.53 -0.92 22.12
CA ASN A 118 -7.11 -2.05 21.31
C ASN A 118 -5.59 -2.06 21.10
N TRP A 119 -4.85 -2.55 22.04
CA TRP A 119 -3.37 -2.60 22.08
C TRP A 119 -2.68 -3.19 20.82
N LYS A 120 -3.44 -3.61 19.83
CA LYS A 120 -2.96 -4.16 18.56
C LYS A 120 -3.13 -3.21 17.38
N GLN A 121 -3.83 -2.13 17.57
CA GLN A 121 -4.09 -1.11 16.56
C GLN A 121 -3.87 0.28 17.17
N ALA A 122 -3.04 1.07 16.57
CA ALA A 122 -2.81 2.45 16.98
C ALA A 122 -3.13 3.44 15.85
N LEU A 123 -2.80 3.09 14.62
CA LEU A 123 -2.88 3.98 13.47
C LEU A 123 -4.02 3.61 12.54
N ASP A 124 -4.57 4.64 11.90
CA ASP A 124 -5.53 4.60 10.81
C ASP A 124 -5.11 5.72 9.82
N SER A 125 -4.25 5.36 8.87
CA SER A 125 -3.56 6.34 8.02
C SER A 125 -4.46 7.05 7.04
N ASP A 126 -5.51 6.41 6.54
CA ASP A 126 -6.44 7.00 5.58
C ASP A 126 -7.79 7.43 6.19
N ARG A 127 -8.00 7.10 7.45
CA ARG A 127 -9.16 7.52 8.26
C ARG A 127 -10.48 6.91 7.79
N ASP A 128 -10.45 5.65 7.50
CA ASP A 128 -11.65 4.89 7.14
C ASP A 128 -12.27 4.11 8.32
N SER A 129 -11.61 4.12 9.47
CA SER A 129 -11.96 3.44 10.72
C SER A 129 -11.52 1.98 10.78
N PHE A 130 -10.67 1.55 9.88
CA PHE A 130 -9.95 0.28 9.96
C PHE A 130 -8.49 0.55 10.32
N GLY A 131 -7.89 -0.30 11.14
CA GLY A 131 -6.53 -0.06 11.64
C GLY A 131 -5.47 -0.63 10.73
N ASP A 132 -4.36 0.09 10.61
CA ASP A 132 -3.25 -0.23 9.70
C ASP A 132 -2.56 -1.57 9.99
N ASN A 133 -2.69 -2.11 11.21
CA ASN A 133 -2.07 -3.38 11.57
C ASN A 133 -2.86 -4.56 10.99
N HIS A 134 -2.30 -5.22 10.01
CA HIS A 134 -2.83 -6.42 9.35
C HIS A 134 -2.05 -7.70 9.67
N GLY A 135 -1.23 -7.69 10.74
CA GLY A 135 -0.51 -8.88 11.21
C GLY A 135 -1.46 -9.97 11.75
N PRO A 136 -0.97 -11.20 11.92
CA PRO A 136 -1.80 -12.34 12.34
C PRO A 136 -2.43 -12.18 13.73
N ASP A 137 -1.97 -11.23 14.50
CA ASP A 137 -2.43 -10.95 15.87
C ASP A 137 -3.23 -9.64 15.98
N CYS A 138 -3.48 -8.94 14.86
CA CYS A 138 -4.11 -7.61 14.86
C CYS A 138 -5.52 -7.58 15.46
N CYS A 139 -6.25 -8.65 15.25
CA CYS A 139 -7.70 -8.58 15.29
C CYS A 139 -8.29 -9.69 16.17
N ASP A 140 -7.96 -9.67 17.45
CA ASP A 140 -8.56 -10.60 18.43
C ASP A 140 -9.97 -10.09 18.81
N VAL A 141 -10.99 -10.75 18.29
CA VAL A 141 -12.41 -10.47 18.58
C VAL A 141 -12.80 -10.65 20.07
N THR A 142 -11.85 -10.93 20.95
CA THR A 142 -12.10 -11.15 22.37
C THR A 142 -11.98 -9.89 23.23
N VAL A 143 -11.62 -8.74 22.68
CA VAL A 143 -11.65 -7.45 23.40
C VAL A 143 -13.08 -6.96 23.48
N LEU A 144 -13.77 -7.38 24.51
CA LEU A 144 -15.14 -6.98 24.84
C LEU A 144 -15.21 -5.46 25.08
N GLY A 145 -15.72 -4.73 24.09
CA GLY A 145 -16.07 -3.33 24.25
C GLY A 145 -15.56 -2.38 23.16
N SER A 146 -14.57 -2.76 22.38
CA SER A 146 -14.18 -1.97 21.22
C SER A 146 -15.12 -2.23 20.05
N VAL A 147 -15.83 -1.22 19.63
CA VAL A 147 -16.68 -1.22 18.44
C VAL A 147 -15.82 -1.06 17.18
N GLU A 148 -14.51 -0.97 17.37
CA GLU A 148 -13.57 -0.46 16.41
C GLU A 148 -12.66 -1.59 15.94
N SER A 149 -12.85 -1.91 14.67
CA SER A 149 -12.01 -2.70 13.77
C SER A 149 -11.50 -4.05 14.30
N SER A 150 -12.37 -5.03 14.27
CA SER A 150 -11.96 -6.44 14.31
C SER A 150 -11.42 -6.92 12.94
N VAL A 151 -11.39 -6.06 11.95
CA VAL A 151 -10.93 -6.32 10.59
C VAL A 151 -9.69 -5.47 10.35
N PRO A 152 -8.56 -6.07 9.96
CA PRO A 152 -7.36 -5.30 9.61
C PRO A 152 -7.61 -4.51 8.33
N ASP A 153 -6.96 -3.38 8.19
CA ASP A 153 -6.91 -2.69 6.92
C ASP A 153 -5.79 -3.26 6.05
N LEU A 154 -6.15 -3.88 4.95
CA LEU A 154 -5.19 -4.37 3.95
C LEU A 154 -4.72 -3.27 2.99
N PHE A 155 -5.39 -2.12 3.00
CA PHE A 155 -5.12 -0.98 2.14
C PHE A 155 -4.94 0.34 2.91
N PRO A 156 -3.95 0.46 3.82
CA PRO A 156 -3.82 1.55 4.80
C PRO A 156 -3.72 2.97 4.24
N TYR A 157 -3.73 3.13 2.94
CA TYR A 157 -3.67 4.43 2.23
C TYR A 157 -4.82 4.60 1.23
N ASN A 158 -5.80 3.70 1.25
CA ASN A 158 -6.97 3.80 0.39
C ASN A 158 -8.27 3.71 1.18
N ARG A 159 -8.76 4.82 1.63
CA ARG A 159 -9.98 4.99 2.43
C ARG A 159 -11.22 4.26 1.89
N MET A 160 -11.20 3.78 0.67
CA MET A 160 -12.29 3.07 0.06
C MET A 160 -12.14 1.55 0.13
N GLN A 161 -11.01 1.04 0.60
CA GLN A 161 -10.69 -0.38 0.63
C GLN A 161 -10.07 -0.78 1.97
N TRP A 162 -10.49 -1.91 2.53
CA TRP A 162 -9.95 -2.47 3.78
C TRP A 162 -9.85 -4.00 3.78
N GLU A 163 -10.56 -4.69 2.89
CA GLU A 163 -10.58 -6.15 2.74
C GLU A 163 -10.17 -6.59 1.34
N ASP A 164 -9.55 -7.77 1.26
CA ASP A 164 -9.19 -8.47 0.03
C ASP A 164 -9.35 -9.98 0.30
N ASN A 165 -10.50 -10.53 -0.05
CA ASN A 165 -10.88 -11.89 0.34
C ASN A 165 -10.15 -12.98 -0.43
N ASP A 166 -9.72 -12.71 -1.65
CA ASP A 166 -9.03 -13.70 -2.49
C ASP A 166 -7.53 -13.43 -2.62
N ASN A 167 -7.05 -12.32 -2.07
CA ASN A 167 -5.66 -11.90 -2.00
C ASN A 167 -5.00 -11.70 -3.38
N ASP A 168 -5.67 -11.00 -4.26
CA ASP A 168 -5.15 -10.63 -5.57
C ASP A 168 -4.60 -9.21 -5.65
N GLY A 169 -4.83 -8.40 -4.60
CA GLY A 169 -4.36 -7.03 -4.48
C GLY A 169 -5.37 -5.97 -4.88
N TYR A 170 -6.57 -6.36 -5.26
CA TYR A 170 -7.71 -5.48 -5.42
C TYR A 170 -8.66 -5.61 -4.22
N GLY A 171 -9.24 -4.51 -3.78
CA GLY A 171 -10.06 -4.53 -2.58
C GLY A 171 -11.54 -4.85 -2.86
N ASP A 172 -12.18 -5.50 -1.90
CA ASP A 172 -13.55 -6.02 -2.03
C ASP A 172 -14.64 -4.96 -2.23
N ASN A 173 -14.36 -3.69 -1.92
CA ASN A 173 -15.31 -2.62 -2.15
C ASN A 173 -15.39 -2.27 -3.65
N TYR A 174 -16.24 -2.96 -4.35
CA TYR A 174 -16.49 -2.79 -5.79
C TYR A 174 -16.96 -1.38 -6.20
N SER A 175 -17.29 -0.51 -5.24
CA SER A 175 -17.68 0.88 -5.49
C SER A 175 -16.49 1.79 -5.77
N ASP A 176 -15.32 1.37 -5.36
CA ASP A 176 -14.06 2.02 -5.75
C ASP A 176 -13.80 1.71 -7.23
N ILE A 177 -13.67 2.77 -8.03
CA ILE A 177 -13.47 2.63 -9.48
C ILE A 177 -12.01 2.40 -9.84
N GLU A 178 -11.08 2.65 -8.92
CA GLU A 178 -9.64 2.57 -9.14
C GLU A 178 -9.04 1.25 -8.63
N PHE A 179 -9.54 0.74 -7.49
CA PHE A 179 -9.00 -0.46 -6.84
C PHE A 179 -10.07 -1.48 -6.45
N GLY A 180 -11.34 -1.24 -6.79
CA GLY A 180 -12.43 -2.12 -6.39
C GLY A 180 -12.53 -3.36 -7.25
N ASP A 181 -12.32 -4.53 -6.61
CA ASP A 181 -12.44 -5.83 -7.22
C ASP A 181 -13.88 -6.11 -7.69
N LYS A 182 -14.02 -6.60 -8.90
CA LYS A 182 -15.30 -7.01 -9.47
C LYS A 182 -15.54 -8.50 -9.31
N CYS A 183 -14.53 -9.26 -8.90
CA CYS A 183 -14.53 -10.71 -8.76
C CYS A 183 -14.05 -11.20 -7.37
N PHE A 184 -14.27 -10.48 -6.33
CA PHE A 184 -13.75 -10.53 -4.94
C PHE A 184 -13.78 -11.90 -4.22
N TRP A 185 -14.15 -12.99 -4.91
CA TRP A 185 -14.06 -14.36 -4.41
C TRP A 185 -13.11 -15.24 -5.19
N ILE A 186 -12.58 -14.75 -6.30
CA ILE A 186 -11.77 -15.53 -7.24
C ILE A 186 -10.60 -14.67 -7.71
N GLN A 187 -9.43 -14.98 -7.22
CA GLN A 187 -8.20 -14.29 -7.55
C GLN A 187 -8.03 -14.09 -9.06
N GLY A 188 -7.78 -12.86 -9.46
CA GLY A 188 -7.58 -12.46 -10.83
C GLY A 188 -6.67 -11.25 -10.97
N PHE A 189 -6.23 -10.97 -12.19
CA PHE A 189 -5.26 -9.90 -12.45
C PHE A 189 -5.65 -8.99 -13.60
N SER A 190 -6.90 -9.06 -14.04
CA SER A 190 -7.42 -8.17 -15.07
C SER A 190 -7.46 -6.71 -14.59
N TRP A 191 -7.16 -5.79 -15.50
CA TRP A 191 -7.06 -4.36 -15.19
C TRP A 191 -7.64 -3.45 -16.27
N ARG A 192 -8.06 -3.99 -17.42
CA ARG A 192 -8.59 -3.20 -18.54
C ARG A 192 -10.08 -2.92 -18.45
N ASP A 193 -10.84 -3.89 -17.99
CA ASP A 193 -12.31 -3.89 -17.97
C ASP A 193 -12.86 -4.04 -16.56
N ARG A 194 -12.73 -5.21 -15.96
CA ARG A 194 -13.11 -5.51 -14.58
C ARG A 194 -11.86 -5.83 -13.78
N LEU A 195 -11.57 -5.01 -12.79
CA LEU A 195 -10.42 -5.22 -11.91
C LEU A 195 -10.57 -6.51 -11.10
N GLY A 196 -9.47 -7.22 -10.87
CA GLY A 196 -9.42 -8.39 -9.99
C GLY A 196 -10.11 -9.65 -10.55
N CYS A 197 -10.45 -9.68 -11.83
CA CYS A 197 -11.07 -10.85 -12.43
C CYS A 197 -10.04 -11.76 -13.13
N VAL A 198 -10.45 -13.00 -13.39
CA VAL A 198 -9.59 -13.97 -14.09
C VAL A 198 -9.19 -13.42 -15.46
N ASP A 199 -7.92 -13.49 -15.76
CA ASP A 199 -7.29 -13.12 -17.01
C ASP A 199 -6.28 -14.22 -17.33
N THR A 200 -6.62 -15.13 -18.24
CA THR A 200 -5.86 -16.36 -18.44
C THR A 200 -4.55 -16.14 -19.19
N ASP A 201 -4.50 -15.20 -20.11
CA ASP A 201 -3.32 -14.95 -20.94
C ASP A 201 -2.50 -13.72 -20.53
N GLY A 202 -3.04 -12.91 -19.60
CA GLY A 202 -2.31 -11.82 -18.96
C GLY A 202 -2.27 -10.53 -19.78
N ASP A 203 -3.19 -10.31 -20.69
CA ASP A 203 -3.25 -9.08 -21.48
C ASP A 203 -4.01 -7.92 -20.80
N GLY A 204 -4.67 -8.22 -19.70
CA GLY A 204 -5.39 -7.29 -18.84
C GLY A 204 -6.90 -7.28 -19.04
N ALA A 205 -7.44 -7.91 -20.07
CA ALA A 205 -8.87 -8.09 -20.22
C ALA A 205 -9.34 -9.33 -19.44
N SER A 206 -10.53 -9.25 -18.84
CA SER A 206 -11.05 -10.37 -18.07
C SER A 206 -11.69 -11.44 -18.96
N ASP A 207 -11.46 -12.72 -18.63
CA ASP A 207 -12.10 -13.84 -19.30
C ASP A 207 -13.63 -13.71 -19.25
N PRO A 208 -14.37 -14.20 -20.25
CA PRO A 208 -15.80 -14.40 -20.15
C PRO A 208 -16.14 -15.32 -18.99
N SER A 209 -17.07 -14.96 -18.13
CA SER A 209 -17.34 -15.74 -16.93
C SER A 209 -18.74 -15.55 -16.34
N ASP A 210 -19.21 -16.62 -15.70
CA ASP A 210 -20.40 -16.70 -14.86
C ASP A 210 -20.08 -16.49 -13.39
N ILE A 211 -19.30 -15.48 -13.00
CA ILE A 211 -18.84 -15.37 -11.61
C ILE A 211 -19.86 -14.65 -10.73
N GLY A 212 -20.59 -15.40 -9.93
CA GLY A 212 -21.20 -14.97 -8.66
C GLY A 212 -22.20 -13.81 -8.71
N THR A 213 -22.41 -13.21 -9.84
CA THR A 213 -23.42 -12.18 -10.08
C THR A 213 -24.54 -12.74 -10.93
N SER A 214 -25.72 -12.16 -10.83
CA SER A 214 -26.90 -12.58 -11.58
C SER A 214 -26.82 -12.27 -13.09
N LYS A 215 -25.66 -11.90 -13.59
CA LYS A 215 -25.40 -11.55 -14.99
C LYS A 215 -24.08 -12.20 -15.43
N GLU A 216 -24.17 -12.98 -16.46
CA GLU A 216 -23.04 -13.51 -17.23
C GLU A 216 -22.24 -12.33 -17.80
N TRP A 217 -20.91 -12.40 -17.76
CA TRP A 217 -20.02 -11.44 -18.37
C TRP A 217 -19.52 -12.00 -19.69
N THR A 218 -19.88 -11.35 -20.75
CA THR A 218 -19.67 -11.82 -22.13
C THR A 218 -18.83 -10.84 -22.92
N GLU A 219 -18.37 -11.27 -24.08
CA GLU A 219 -17.64 -10.43 -25.03
C GLU A 219 -18.44 -9.19 -25.42
N GLU A 220 -19.79 -9.28 -25.55
CA GLU A 220 -20.67 -8.12 -25.80
C GLU A 220 -20.67 -7.11 -24.63
N ASP A 221 -20.38 -7.56 -23.40
CA ASP A 221 -20.24 -6.71 -22.23
C ASP A 221 -18.81 -6.13 -22.08
N GLY A 222 -17.83 -6.63 -22.85
CA GLY A 222 -16.43 -6.20 -22.85
C GLY A 222 -15.45 -7.22 -22.32
N ALA A 223 -15.87 -8.50 -22.14
CA ALA A 223 -14.96 -9.59 -21.82
C ALA A 223 -13.98 -9.85 -22.98
N ASP A 224 -12.88 -10.51 -22.64
CA ASP A 224 -11.87 -10.90 -23.62
C ASP A 224 -12.43 -11.82 -24.70
N TRP A 225 -12.26 -11.45 -25.96
CA TRP A 225 -12.64 -12.24 -27.12
C TRP A 225 -11.71 -13.42 -27.37
N TRP A 226 -10.47 -13.37 -26.89
CA TRP A 226 -9.47 -14.42 -27.08
C TRP A 226 -8.74 -14.77 -25.77
N PRO A 227 -9.41 -15.36 -24.78
CA PRO A 227 -8.88 -15.60 -23.43
C PRO A 227 -7.61 -16.48 -23.33
N ASN A 228 -7.00 -16.81 -24.43
CA ASN A 228 -5.75 -17.57 -24.51
C ASN A 228 -4.76 -16.95 -25.51
N ASP A 229 -4.99 -15.72 -25.93
CA ASP A 229 -4.12 -15.02 -26.86
C ASP A 229 -3.85 -13.58 -26.41
N GLY A 230 -2.90 -13.38 -25.51
CA GLY A 230 -2.50 -12.10 -24.94
C GLY A 230 -2.06 -11.03 -25.93
N THR A 231 -2.31 -11.23 -27.20
CA THR A 231 -2.13 -10.21 -28.24
C THR A 231 -3.43 -9.61 -28.74
N GLN A 232 -4.58 -10.16 -28.38
CA GLN A 232 -5.91 -9.69 -28.79
C GLN A 232 -6.90 -9.82 -27.63
N TRP A 233 -7.77 -8.83 -27.46
CA TRP A 233 -8.78 -8.77 -26.39
C TRP A 233 -10.14 -8.24 -26.84
N ALA A 234 -10.23 -7.64 -28.01
CA ALA A 234 -11.46 -7.03 -28.49
C ALA A 234 -11.63 -7.21 -30.00
N ASP A 235 -12.87 -7.35 -30.44
CA ASP A 235 -13.31 -7.38 -31.84
C ASP A 235 -14.53 -6.47 -31.94
N SER A 236 -14.30 -5.18 -32.26
CA SER A 236 -15.32 -4.15 -32.19
C SER A 236 -16.38 -4.26 -33.27
N ASP A 237 -16.13 -4.95 -34.36
CA ASP A 237 -17.06 -5.12 -35.47
C ASP A 237 -17.46 -6.58 -35.74
N GLU A 238 -16.94 -7.49 -34.90
CA GLU A 238 -17.29 -8.90 -34.84
C GLU A 238 -16.97 -9.67 -36.14
N ASP A 239 -15.89 -9.28 -36.82
CA ASP A 239 -15.52 -9.94 -38.10
C ASP A 239 -14.53 -11.09 -37.91
N GLY A 240 -14.07 -11.32 -36.66
CA GLY A 240 -13.14 -12.39 -36.27
C GLY A 240 -11.69 -12.00 -36.39
N TYR A 241 -11.38 -10.72 -36.55
CA TYR A 241 -10.04 -10.15 -36.46
C TYR A 241 -9.99 -9.19 -35.27
N GLY A 242 -8.88 -9.14 -34.56
CA GLY A 242 -8.79 -8.37 -33.32
C GLY A 242 -8.37 -6.92 -33.52
N ASP A 243 -8.92 -6.05 -32.70
CA ASP A 243 -8.68 -4.61 -32.73
C ASP A 243 -7.22 -4.21 -32.55
N ASN A 244 -6.41 -5.06 -31.93
CA ASN A 244 -4.99 -4.78 -31.81
C ASN A 244 -4.26 -5.01 -33.13
N SER A 245 -4.06 -3.92 -33.83
CA SER A 245 -3.39 -3.90 -35.14
C SER A 245 -1.86 -3.79 -35.06
N SER A 246 -1.25 -4.01 -33.88
CA SER A 246 0.18 -3.91 -33.66
C SER A 246 0.96 -5.03 -34.38
N ASP A 247 2.22 -4.76 -34.71
CA ASP A 247 3.11 -5.77 -35.27
C ASP A 247 3.29 -6.95 -34.30
N GLY A 248 2.94 -8.15 -34.76
CA GLY A 248 3.02 -9.37 -33.96
C GLY A 248 1.73 -9.81 -33.30
N ALA A 249 0.67 -9.00 -33.36
CA ALA A 249 -0.66 -9.43 -32.93
C ALA A 249 -1.21 -10.55 -33.84
N THR A 250 -1.94 -11.47 -33.25
CA THR A 250 -2.61 -12.54 -34.00
C THR A 250 -3.84 -11.96 -34.69
N LEU A 251 -4.04 -12.29 -35.96
CA LEU A 251 -5.18 -11.82 -36.76
C LEU A 251 -5.51 -10.32 -36.57
N PRO A 252 -4.53 -9.41 -36.80
CA PRO A 252 -4.75 -7.99 -36.55
C PRO A 252 -5.76 -7.39 -37.52
N ASP A 253 -6.68 -6.59 -37.00
CA ASP A 253 -7.60 -5.81 -37.80
C ASP A 253 -7.06 -4.41 -38.08
N LYS A 254 -6.99 -4.03 -39.33
CA LYS A 254 -6.64 -2.67 -39.78
C LYS A 254 -7.87 -1.77 -39.95
N PHE A 255 -9.07 -2.33 -39.84
CA PHE A 255 -10.34 -1.64 -39.98
C PHE A 255 -11.34 -1.94 -38.85
N PRO A 256 -11.00 -1.78 -37.60
CA PRO A 256 -11.69 -2.33 -36.39
C PRO A 256 -13.12 -1.78 -36.17
N THR A 257 -13.71 -1.17 -37.11
CA THR A 257 -15.10 -0.69 -37.09
C THR A 257 -15.85 -1.04 -38.40
N ASN A 258 -15.26 -1.88 -39.23
CA ASN A 258 -15.84 -2.21 -40.54
C ASN A 258 -15.76 -3.71 -40.82
N PRO A 259 -16.78 -4.48 -40.48
CA PRO A 259 -16.79 -5.93 -40.56
C PRO A 259 -16.59 -6.53 -41.96
N SER A 260 -16.45 -5.68 -42.98
CA SER A 260 -16.16 -6.10 -44.35
C SER A 260 -14.69 -6.19 -44.67
N ALA A 261 -13.80 -5.65 -43.81
CA ALA A 261 -12.38 -5.51 -44.13
C ALA A 261 -11.51 -5.63 -42.88
N ALA A 262 -10.41 -6.39 -42.92
CA ALA A 262 -9.47 -6.52 -41.85
C ALA A 262 -8.00 -6.30 -42.28
N ASN A 263 -7.63 -6.74 -43.45
CA ASN A 263 -6.23 -6.79 -43.88
C ASN A 263 -5.88 -5.62 -44.82
N ASP A 264 -4.82 -4.90 -44.46
CA ASP A 264 -4.16 -3.86 -45.26
C ASP A 264 -2.64 -4.02 -45.08
N THR A 265 -1.98 -4.59 -46.09
CA THR A 265 -0.58 -5.02 -45.98
C THR A 265 0.42 -3.86 -46.04
N ASP A 266 0.12 -2.84 -46.82
CA ASP A 266 0.99 -1.68 -47.01
C ASP A 266 0.50 -0.44 -46.21
N ASN A 267 -0.60 -0.58 -45.48
CA ASN A 267 -1.20 0.43 -44.61
C ASN A 267 -1.59 1.73 -45.36
N ASP A 268 -2.14 1.62 -46.54
CA ASP A 268 -2.58 2.77 -47.32
C ASP A 268 -4.07 3.12 -47.13
N GLY A 269 -4.80 2.29 -46.36
CA GLY A 269 -6.22 2.50 -46.04
C GLY A 269 -7.18 1.82 -47.02
N TYR A 270 -6.68 1.01 -47.96
CA TYR A 270 -7.49 0.17 -48.81
C TYR A 270 -7.30 -1.31 -48.43
N PRO A 271 -8.39 -2.06 -48.17
CA PRO A 271 -8.27 -3.43 -47.78
C PRO A 271 -7.80 -4.35 -48.93
N ASN A 272 -6.93 -5.30 -48.62
CA ASN A 272 -6.45 -6.27 -49.59
C ASN A 272 -7.56 -7.19 -50.11
N ASN A 273 -8.52 -7.53 -49.23
CA ASN A 273 -9.64 -8.41 -49.53
C ASN A 273 -10.80 -8.11 -48.56
N TRP A 274 -11.99 -8.58 -48.95
CA TRP A 274 -13.14 -8.52 -48.05
C TRP A 274 -13.14 -9.72 -47.10
N THR A 275 -13.65 -9.52 -45.86
CA THR A 275 -13.90 -10.57 -44.87
C THR A 275 -15.09 -11.46 -45.32
N ALA A 276 -15.30 -12.54 -44.54
CA ALA A 276 -16.44 -13.42 -44.76
C ALA A 276 -17.82 -12.76 -44.43
N LEU A 277 -17.81 -11.65 -43.70
CA LEU A 277 -19.00 -10.89 -43.34
C LEU A 277 -19.38 -9.83 -44.34
N ASP A 278 -18.58 -9.62 -45.37
CA ASP A 278 -18.92 -8.64 -46.44
C ASP A 278 -20.23 -9.02 -47.12
N ASN A 279 -21.16 -8.10 -47.10
CA ASN A 279 -22.45 -8.24 -47.80
C ASN A 279 -22.64 -7.19 -48.91
N GLY A 280 -21.61 -6.45 -49.20
CA GLY A 280 -21.61 -5.40 -50.20
C GLY A 280 -22.27 -4.07 -49.79
N THR A 281 -22.94 -4.02 -48.65
CA THR A 281 -23.60 -2.81 -48.12
C THR A 281 -22.89 -2.22 -46.88
N ASN A 282 -22.10 -3.02 -46.19
CA ASN A 282 -21.38 -2.65 -44.97
C ASN A 282 -19.93 -2.14 -45.22
N ARG A 283 -19.53 -1.96 -46.45
CA ARG A 283 -18.17 -1.54 -46.85
C ARG A 283 -17.81 -0.11 -46.49
N ALA A 284 -18.76 0.70 -46.05
CA ALA A 284 -18.58 2.11 -45.62
C ALA A 284 -17.81 2.99 -46.66
N GLY A 285 -17.91 2.66 -47.94
CA GLY A 285 -17.21 3.38 -49.00
C GLY A 285 -15.80 2.88 -49.29
N LEU A 286 -15.31 1.86 -48.58
CA LEU A 286 -14.04 1.22 -48.90
C LEU A 286 -14.07 0.54 -50.27
N MET A 287 -12.92 0.47 -50.88
CA MET A 287 -12.69 -0.21 -52.16
C MET A 287 -11.49 -1.13 -51.99
N LEU A 288 -11.47 -2.26 -52.67
CA LEU A 288 -10.32 -3.16 -52.63
C LEU A 288 -9.06 -2.51 -53.19
N ASP A 289 -7.98 -2.73 -52.51
CA ASP A 289 -6.66 -2.41 -52.97
C ASP A 289 -6.28 -3.23 -54.19
N ARG A 290 -5.72 -2.56 -55.20
CA ARG A 290 -5.23 -3.20 -56.40
C ARG A 290 -3.73 -3.47 -56.39
N CYS A 291 -3.03 -2.82 -55.46
CA CYS A 291 -1.57 -2.91 -55.32
C CYS A 291 -1.18 -3.26 -53.87
N PRO A 292 -1.60 -4.38 -53.29
CA PRO A 292 -1.54 -4.72 -51.86
C PRO A 292 -0.13 -4.74 -51.21
N HIS A 293 0.88 -4.27 -51.86
CA HIS A 293 2.26 -4.21 -51.39
C HIS A 293 2.95 -2.90 -51.72
N GLU A 294 2.22 -1.94 -52.24
CA GLU A 294 2.74 -0.63 -52.69
C GLU A 294 1.79 0.48 -52.25
N ALA A 295 1.97 0.98 -51.03
CA ALA A 295 1.13 2.04 -50.48
C ALA A 295 0.93 3.20 -51.45
N GLY A 296 -0.31 3.51 -51.79
CA GLY A 296 -0.65 4.53 -52.76
C GLY A 296 -1.95 5.26 -52.42
N THR A 297 -2.18 6.35 -53.10
CA THR A 297 -3.37 7.20 -52.90
C THR A 297 -4.25 7.28 -54.14
N SER A 298 -3.96 6.48 -55.13
CA SER A 298 -4.75 6.50 -56.40
C SER A 298 -6.15 5.98 -56.17
N THR A 299 -7.12 6.74 -56.65
CA THR A 299 -8.55 6.38 -56.57
C THR A 299 -9.11 5.96 -57.95
N SER A 300 -8.55 6.44 -59.00
CA SER A 300 -8.91 6.04 -60.37
C SER A 300 -7.90 6.55 -61.40
N SER A 301 -7.71 5.83 -62.47
CA SER A 301 -6.98 6.32 -63.64
C SER A 301 -7.71 6.00 -64.95
N VAL A 302 -7.21 6.48 -66.06
CA VAL A 302 -7.71 6.16 -67.41
C VAL A 302 -6.69 5.28 -68.08
N ASP A 303 -7.09 4.15 -68.64
CA ASP A 303 -6.20 3.29 -69.41
C ASP A 303 -5.80 3.91 -70.76
N SER A 304 -4.92 3.25 -71.48
CA SER A 304 -4.44 3.70 -72.76
C SER A 304 -5.52 3.79 -73.85
N ALA A 305 -6.71 3.28 -73.64
CA ALA A 305 -7.89 3.37 -74.49
C ALA A 305 -8.86 4.43 -74.02
N GLY A 306 -8.55 5.19 -72.95
CA GLY A 306 -9.42 6.27 -72.41
C GLY A 306 -10.56 5.71 -71.56
N LEU A 307 -10.53 4.46 -71.14
CA LEU A 307 -11.49 3.84 -70.23
C LEU A 307 -11.06 4.09 -68.79
N LEU A 308 -12.00 4.49 -67.91
CA LEU A 308 -11.79 4.61 -66.49
C LEU A 308 -11.53 3.22 -65.88
N VAL A 309 -10.37 3.07 -65.33
CA VAL A 309 -9.98 1.90 -64.55
C VAL A 309 -9.71 2.33 -63.10
N SER A 310 -10.20 1.59 -62.15
CA SER A 310 -9.96 1.88 -60.75
C SER A 310 -8.65 1.22 -60.29
N TYR A 311 -7.75 2.04 -59.75
CA TYR A 311 -6.44 1.61 -59.22
C TYR A 311 -6.34 2.07 -57.74
N TYR A 312 -7.38 1.74 -56.97
CA TYR A 312 -7.36 2.08 -55.55
C TYR A 312 -6.11 1.46 -54.86
N GLY A 313 -5.44 2.25 -54.02
CA GLY A 313 -4.25 1.80 -53.31
C GLY A 313 -2.95 1.78 -54.16
N CYS A 314 -2.93 2.22 -55.36
CA CYS A 314 -1.70 2.22 -56.18
C CYS A 314 -0.99 3.58 -56.19
N THR A 315 0.34 3.62 -56.44
CA THR A 315 1.16 4.83 -56.60
C THR A 315 0.98 5.52 -57.93
#